data_6f06f498cdd76b121763dc8045133518
#
_entry.id   6f06f498cdd76b121763dc8045133518
#
_cell.length_a   1.000
_cell.length_b   1.000
_cell.length_c   1.000
_cell.angle_alpha   90.00
_cell.angle_beta   90.00
_cell.angle_gamma   90.00
#
_symmetry.space_group_name_H-M   'P 1'
#
loop_
_entity.id
_entity.type
_entity.pdbx_description
1 polymer ?
#
loop_
_entity_poly.entity_id
_entity_poly.type
_entity_poly.pdbx_seq_one_letter_code
_entity_poly.pdbx_strand_id
1 'polypeptide(L)'
;AGLGGAEADKTALFSGRLSYRRDNPDDSFDGHARLRRMDEWGITKAIIFPTICILPFPTDDLDLANAYCRAYNNWVYDFCQADRKRLFPVAVVNWRDVEEATREFERCIQRGFRGLFVPPEMIDGRRPADRHFNSLWALCQAARVPACFHVIVRFDGSVSPFGAWHATSPGPSFSFGLGGTGQL
;
A
#
# COMPACT_ATOMS: atom_id res chain seq x y z
N ALA A 1 1.02 10.57 -8.36
CA ALA A 1 0.77 10.08 -9.71
C ALA A 1 -0.72 9.82 -9.82
N GLY A 2 -1.42 10.64 -10.59
CA GLY A 2 -2.85 10.57 -10.61
C GLY A 2 -3.39 9.37 -11.37
N LEU A 3 -3.87 8.39 -10.66
CA LEU A 3 -4.99 7.57 -11.13
C LEU A 3 -6.30 8.39 -11.14
N GLY A 4 -6.22 9.70 -10.88
CA GLY A 4 -7.34 10.63 -10.76
C GLY A 4 -7.33 11.80 -11.74
N GLY A 5 -6.50 11.78 -12.77
CA GLY A 5 -6.69 12.68 -13.91
C GLY A 5 -7.96 12.29 -14.65
N ALA A 6 -8.83 13.24 -14.89
CA ALA A 6 -10.23 13.04 -15.35
C ALA A 6 -10.40 12.27 -16.66
N GLU A 7 -9.35 11.83 -17.33
CA GLU A 7 -9.39 11.06 -18.58
C GLU A 7 -8.17 10.14 -18.76
N ALA A 8 -7.66 9.53 -17.66
CA ALA A 8 -6.69 8.46 -17.84
C ALA A 8 -7.40 7.31 -18.58
N ASP A 9 -7.07 7.12 -19.83
CA ASP A 9 -7.53 5.99 -20.62
C ASP A 9 -7.10 4.69 -19.92
N LYS A 10 -8.05 4.09 -19.21
CA LYS A 10 -7.82 2.85 -18.45
C LYS A 10 -7.30 1.74 -19.36
N THR A 11 -7.66 1.77 -20.63
CA THR A 11 -7.18 0.85 -21.67
C THR A 11 -5.69 1.06 -21.96
N ALA A 12 -5.19 2.28 -21.87
CA ALA A 12 -3.78 2.57 -22.10
C ALA A 12 -2.86 2.01 -21.00
N LEU A 13 -3.35 1.95 -19.77
CA LEU A 13 -2.60 1.42 -18.61
C LEU A 13 -2.24 -0.06 -18.80
N PHE A 14 -3.13 -0.84 -19.43
CA PHE A 14 -2.96 -2.28 -19.67
C PHE A 14 -2.56 -2.62 -21.09
N SER A 15 -2.48 -1.64 -21.99
CA SER A 15 -2.15 -1.85 -23.40
C SER A 15 -0.66 -2.04 -23.67
N GLY A 16 0.21 -1.91 -22.67
CA GLY A 16 1.67 -1.88 -22.84
C GLY A 16 2.20 -0.63 -23.56
N ARG A 17 1.34 0.34 -23.88
CA ARG A 17 1.73 1.58 -24.57
C ARG A 17 2.32 2.61 -23.63
N LEU A 18 2.01 2.54 -22.34
CA LEU A 18 2.53 3.45 -21.33
C LEU A 18 3.84 2.92 -20.74
N SER A 19 4.82 3.79 -20.66
CA SER A 19 6.06 3.55 -19.93
C SER A 19 6.00 4.28 -18.59
N TYR A 20 6.24 3.57 -17.49
CA TYR A 20 6.21 4.17 -16.16
C TYR A 20 7.10 5.41 -16.06
N ARG A 21 8.32 5.35 -16.61
CA ARG A 21 9.26 6.46 -16.56
C ARG A 21 8.95 7.60 -17.53
N ARG A 22 8.42 7.30 -18.71
CA ARG A 22 8.14 8.32 -19.72
C ARG A 22 6.83 9.07 -19.45
N ASP A 23 5.83 8.34 -18.94
CA ASP A 23 4.46 8.84 -18.91
C ASP A 23 4.00 9.25 -17.49
N ASN A 24 4.90 9.13 -16.48
CA ASN A 24 4.67 9.65 -15.14
C ASN A 24 5.65 10.80 -14.83
N PRO A 25 5.26 11.75 -13.98
CA PRO A 25 6.15 12.81 -13.51
C PRO A 25 7.37 12.23 -12.79
N ASP A 26 8.53 12.87 -12.94
CA ASP A 26 9.78 12.42 -12.32
C ASP A 26 9.67 12.24 -10.81
N ASP A 27 8.87 13.05 -10.13
CA ASP A 27 8.64 12.96 -8.70
C ASP A 27 7.89 11.69 -8.25
N SER A 28 7.44 10.87 -9.19
CA SER A 28 6.86 9.53 -8.93
C SER A 28 7.92 8.45 -8.67
N PHE A 29 9.17 8.65 -9.14
CA PHE A 29 10.23 7.63 -9.04
C PHE A 29 11.61 8.19 -8.68
N ASP A 30 11.77 9.51 -8.56
CA ASP A 30 12.98 10.21 -8.10
C ASP A 30 12.67 10.97 -6.80
N GLY A 31 13.32 10.58 -5.70
CA GLY A 31 13.12 11.19 -4.39
C GLY A 31 13.54 12.66 -4.33
N HIS A 32 14.58 13.06 -5.09
CA HIS A 32 14.98 14.47 -5.15
C HIS A 32 13.98 15.32 -5.94
N ALA A 33 13.43 14.79 -7.03
CA ALA A 33 12.34 15.44 -7.75
C ALA A 33 11.10 15.58 -6.85
N ARG A 34 10.80 14.55 -6.04
CA ARG A 34 9.71 14.58 -5.06
C ARG A 34 9.91 15.70 -4.02
N LEU A 35 11.12 15.88 -3.51
CA LEU A 35 11.41 16.94 -2.56
C LEU A 35 11.20 18.34 -3.17
N ARG A 36 11.66 18.57 -4.39
CA ARG A 36 11.39 19.82 -5.12
C ARG A 36 9.90 20.09 -5.28
N ARG A 37 9.14 19.06 -5.68
CA ARG A 37 7.68 19.16 -5.81
C ARG A 37 7.00 19.46 -4.48
N MET A 38 7.46 18.86 -3.39
CA MET A 38 6.96 19.12 -2.05
C MET A 38 7.23 20.58 -1.64
N ASP A 39 8.40 21.12 -1.97
CA ASP A 39 8.73 22.52 -1.70
C ASP A 39 7.80 23.48 -2.45
N GLU A 40 7.54 23.21 -3.73
CA GLU A 40 6.58 23.96 -4.55
C GLU A 40 5.16 23.97 -3.94
N TRP A 41 4.77 22.87 -3.33
CA TRP A 41 3.43 22.70 -2.73
C TRP A 41 3.36 23.08 -1.25
N GLY A 42 4.47 23.50 -0.63
CA GLY A 42 4.54 23.81 0.80
C GLY A 42 4.40 22.58 1.71
N ILE A 43 4.71 21.38 1.19
CA ILE A 43 4.64 20.13 1.96
C ILE A 43 5.97 19.89 2.67
N THR A 44 5.95 19.91 4.00
CA THR A 44 7.16 19.71 4.81
C THR A 44 7.58 18.25 4.92
N LYS A 45 6.63 17.31 5.03
CA LYS A 45 6.87 15.88 5.23
C LYS A 45 5.84 15.05 4.48
N ALA A 46 6.23 13.89 3.97
CA ALA A 46 5.36 12.96 3.27
C ALA A 46 5.57 11.52 3.75
N ILE A 47 4.47 10.81 3.94
CA ILE A 47 4.47 9.36 4.12
C ILE A 47 4.24 8.75 2.73
N ILE A 48 5.12 7.85 2.32
CA ILE A 48 5.12 7.27 0.97
C ILE A 48 4.45 5.91 0.99
N PHE A 49 3.26 5.86 0.39
CA PHE A 49 2.48 4.64 0.18
C PHE A 49 2.73 4.05 -1.21
N PRO A 50 2.54 2.74 -1.37
CA PRO A 50 2.57 2.11 -2.69
C PRO A 50 1.42 2.64 -3.57
N THR A 51 1.65 2.69 -4.88
CA THR A 51 0.59 2.93 -5.87
C THR A 51 0.15 1.63 -6.51
N ILE A 52 1.07 0.91 -7.16
CA ILE A 52 0.74 -0.35 -7.86
C ILE A 52 0.63 -1.51 -6.87
N CYS A 53 1.47 -1.54 -5.84
CA CYS A 53 1.45 -2.60 -4.82
C CYS A 53 0.25 -2.53 -3.85
N ILE A 54 -0.72 -1.66 -4.08
CA ILE A 54 -2.06 -1.74 -3.48
C ILE A 54 -2.94 -2.80 -4.15
N LEU A 55 -2.51 -3.31 -5.32
CA LEU A 55 -3.18 -4.42 -5.98
C LEU A 55 -2.79 -5.71 -5.26
N PRO A 56 -3.74 -6.63 -5.03
CA PRO A 56 -3.38 -7.97 -4.60
C PRO A 56 -2.40 -8.53 -5.64
N PHE A 57 -1.31 -9.12 -5.18
CA PHE A 57 -0.39 -9.78 -6.10
C PHE A 57 -1.16 -10.89 -6.81
N PRO A 58 -1.29 -10.85 -8.14
CA PRO A 58 -2.10 -11.81 -8.89
C PRO A 58 -1.35 -13.14 -9.04
N THR A 59 -0.92 -13.71 -7.90
CA THR A 59 -0.18 -14.97 -7.88
C THR A 59 -0.53 -15.76 -6.62
N ASP A 60 -0.66 -17.07 -6.79
CA ASP A 60 -0.78 -18.01 -5.68
C ASP A 60 0.59 -18.46 -5.17
N ASP A 61 1.66 -18.15 -5.88
CA ASP A 61 3.04 -18.38 -5.48
C ASP A 61 3.43 -17.38 -4.37
N LEU A 62 3.55 -17.89 -3.15
CA LEU A 62 3.89 -17.09 -1.97
C LEU A 62 5.32 -16.54 -2.05
N ASP A 63 6.27 -17.30 -2.61
CA ASP A 63 7.65 -16.86 -2.75
C ASP A 63 7.74 -15.67 -3.71
N LEU A 64 7.02 -15.73 -4.82
CA LEU A 64 6.93 -14.62 -5.76
C LEU A 64 6.27 -13.40 -5.13
N ALA A 65 5.18 -13.57 -4.37
CA ALA A 65 4.53 -12.48 -3.66
C ALA A 65 5.46 -11.85 -2.61
N ASN A 66 6.21 -12.65 -1.88
CA ASN A 66 7.23 -12.20 -0.92
C ASN A 66 8.35 -11.43 -1.62
N ALA A 67 8.79 -11.90 -2.79
CA ALA A 67 9.80 -11.21 -3.60
C ALA A 67 9.32 -9.83 -4.10
N TYR A 68 8.06 -9.71 -4.51
CA TYR A 68 7.46 -8.41 -4.88
C TYR A 68 7.43 -7.44 -3.70
N CYS A 69 7.00 -7.89 -2.51
CA CYS A 69 7.02 -7.06 -1.31
C CYS A 69 8.43 -6.53 -1.01
N ARG A 70 9.41 -7.43 -1.04
CA ARG A 70 10.82 -7.08 -0.80
C ARG A 70 11.38 -6.12 -1.85
N ALA A 71 11.05 -6.31 -3.12
CA ALA A 71 11.47 -5.43 -4.20
C ALA A 71 10.89 -4.00 -4.03
N TYR A 72 9.59 -3.90 -3.71
CA TYR A 72 8.98 -2.62 -3.40
C TYR A 72 9.63 -1.95 -2.18
N ASN A 73 9.82 -2.68 -1.08
CA ASN A 73 10.41 -2.13 0.14
C ASN A 73 11.85 -1.65 -0.10
N ASN A 74 12.63 -2.35 -0.90
CA ASN A 74 13.97 -1.89 -1.29
C ASN A 74 13.87 -0.59 -2.11
N TRP A 75 13.02 -0.55 -3.12
CA TRP A 75 12.85 0.63 -3.96
C TRP A 75 12.39 1.85 -3.16
N VAL A 76 11.36 1.73 -2.32
CA VAL A 76 10.87 2.89 -1.54
C VAL A 76 11.86 3.32 -0.46
N TYR A 77 12.65 2.40 0.07
CA TYR A 77 13.77 2.73 0.94
C TYR A 77 14.78 3.62 0.23
N ASP A 78 15.22 3.22 -0.97
CA ASP A 78 16.19 3.98 -1.78
C ASP A 78 15.61 5.35 -2.19
N PHE A 79 14.35 5.39 -2.60
CA PHE A 79 13.64 6.63 -2.90
C PHE A 79 13.65 7.62 -1.73
N CYS A 80 13.40 7.14 -0.52
CA CYS A 80 13.37 7.96 0.69
C CYS A 80 14.77 8.38 1.20
N GLN A 81 15.87 7.82 0.66
CA GLN A 81 17.23 8.25 1.02
C GLN A 81 17.51 9.70 0.58
N ALA A 82 16.75 10.27 -0.36
CA ALA A 82 16.87 11.66 -0.77
C ALA A 82 16.75 12.64 0.42
N ASP A 83 15.84 12.37 1.36
CA ASP A 83 15.78 13.04 2.67
C ASP A 83 14.95 12.22 3.67
N ARG A 84 15.62 11.49 4.55
CA ARG A 84 14.99 10.64 5.59
C ARG A 84 14.26 11.40 6.70
N LYS A 85 14.40 12.72 6.76
CA LYS A 85 13.67 13.58 7.70
C LYS A 85 12.36 14.08 7.12
N ARG A 86 12.19 13.95 5.81
CA ARG A 86 11.00 14.44 5.08
C ARG A 86 10.20 13.34 4.39
N LEU A 87 10.85 12.25 3.95
CA LEU A 87 10.21 11.13 3.25
C LEU A 87 10.22 9.89 4.14
N PHE A 88 9.04 9.34 4.42
CA PHE A 88 8.86 8.21 5.34
C PHE A 88 8.23 7.03 4.61
N PRO A 89 8.95 5.93 4.41
CA PRO A 89 8.42 4.77 3.70
C PRO A 89 7.44 3.97 4.56
N VAL A 90 6.39 3.44 3.92
CA VAL A 90 5.47 2.45 4.46
C VAL A 90 5.86 1.08 3.93
N ALA A 91 5.99 0.11 4.83
CA ALA A 91 6.32 -1.26 4.48
C ALA A 91 5.11 -1.98 3.88
N VAL A 92 5.35 -2.76 2.83
CA VAL A 92 4.40 -3.70 2.25
C VAL A 92 4.88 -5.12 2.54
N VAL A 93 4.00 -5.97 3.04
CA VAL A 93 4.31 -7.38 3.33
C VAL A 93 3.23 -8.30 2.77
N ASN A 94 3.58 -9.55 2.52
CA ASN A 94 2.63 -10.56 2.08
C ASN A 94 1.86 -11.13 3.28
N TRP A 95 0.69 -10.60 3.54
CA TRP A 95 -0.15 -11.04 4.66
C TRP A 95 -0.61 -12.51 4.59
N ARG A 96 -0.48 -13.17 3.42
CA ARG A 96 -0.80 -14.60 3.25
C ARG A 96 0.31 -15.52 3.78
N ASP A 97 1.51 -14.99 3.98
CA ASP A 97 2.66 -15.67 4.58
C ASP A 97 3.14 -14.87 5.80
N VAL A 98 2.51 -15.11 6.94
CA VAL A 98 2.74 -14.31 8.16
C VAL A 98 4.17 -14.43 8.71
N GLU A 99 4.83 -15.55 8.50
CA GLU A 99 6.20 -15.73 8.98
C GLU A 99 7.18 -14.88 8.16
N GLU A 100 7.10 -14.94 6.84
CA GLU A 100 7.94 -14.11 5.98
C GLU A 100 7.56 -12.64 6.08
N ALA A 101 6.25 -12.33 6.19
CA ALA A 101 5.77 -10.97 6.45
C ALA A 101 6.37 -10.37 7.72
N THR A 102 6.47 -11.17 8.79
CA THR A 102 7.06 -10.74 10.07
C THR A 102 8.56 -10.47 9.91
N ARG A 103 9.31 -11.36 9.26
CA ARG A 103 10.74 -11.18 8.98
C ARG A 103 11.02 -9.94 8.12
N GLU A 104 10.24 -9.79 7.06
CA GLU A 104 10.39 -8.63 6.15
C GLU A 104 10.03 -7.31 6.85
N PHE A 105 8.97 -7.30 7.66
CA PHE A 105 8.59 -6.10 8.39
C PHE A 105 9.63 -5.71 9.45
N GLU A 106 10.18 -6.69 10.16
CA GLU A 106 11.29 -6.45 11.09
C GLU A 106 12.50 -5.81 10.39
N ARG A 107 12.87 -6.35 9.21
CA ARG A 107 13.92 -5.76 8.37
C ARG A 107 13.59 -4.31 7.97
N CYS A 108 12.34 -4.01 7.62
CA CYS A 108 11.89 -2.67 7.29
C CYS A 108 11.99 -1.72 8.50
N ILE A 109 11.58 -2.17 9.69
CA ILE A 109 11.70 -1.39 10.93
C ILE A 109 13.16 -1.02 11.21
N GLN A 110 14.08 -1.97 11.09
CA GLN A 110 15.52 -1.75 11.27
C GLN A 110 16.09 -0.73 10.28
N ARG A 111 15.52 -0.64 9.09
CA ARG A 111 15.83 0.35 8.05
C ARG A 111 15.16 1.71 8.27
N GLY A 112 14.27 1.83 9.25
CA GLY A 112 13.62 3.09 9.63
C GLY A 112 12.30 3.38 8.90
N PHE A 113 11.61 2.36 8.45
CA PHE A 113 10.23 2.48 7.95
C PHE A 113 9.29 3.01 9.03
N ARG A 114 8.26 3.77 8.64
CA ARG A 114 7.38 4.51 9.54
C ARG A 114 5.91 4.13 9.41
N GLY A 115 5.59 3.01 8.79
CA GLY A 115 4.25 2.46 8.67
C GLY A 115 4.26 1.03 8.18
N LEU A 116 3.23 0.28 8.52
CA LEU A 116 2.90 -1.01 7.93
C LEU A 116 1.63 -0.85 7.11
N PHE A 117 1.69 -1.18 5.83
CA PHE A 117 0.51 -1.24 4.97
C PHE A 117 -0.38 -2.42 5.39
N VAL A 118 -1.65 -2.12 5.69
CA VAL A 118 -2.64 -3.13 6.09
C VAL A 118 -3.77 -3.14 5.07
N PRO A 119 -4.01 -4.26 4.38
CA PRO A 119 -5.17 -4.39 3.51
C PRO A 119 -6.44 -4.43 4.38
N PRO A 120 -7.49 -3.66 4.05
CA PRO A 120 -8.72 -3.61 4.83
C PRO A 120 -9.68 -4.73 4.42
N GLU A 121 -9.17 -5.91 4.19
CA GLU A 121 -9.93 -7.07 3.72
C GLU A 121 -9.60 -8.34 4.48
N MET A 122 -10.35 -9.39 4.20
CA MET A 122 -10.03 -10.73 4.69
C MET A 122 -8.86 -11.31 3.89
N ILE A 123 -7.91 -11.91 4.58
CA ILE A 123 -6.72 -12.53 4.04
C ILE A 123 -6.88 -14.04 4.28
N ASP A 124 -7.07 -14.81 3.21
CA ASP A 124 -7.34 -16.25 3.27
C ASP A 124 -8.42 -16.62 4.32
N GLY A 125 -9.52 -15.87 4.29
CA GLY A 125 -10.67 -16.08 5.19
C GLY A 125 -10.47 -15.53 6.61
N ARG A 126 -9.33 -14.91 6.94
CA ARG A 126 -9.04 -14.32 8.25
C ARG A 126 -9.13 -12.80 8.20
N ARG A 127 -9.67 -12.21 9.25
CA ARG A 127 -9.66 -10.75 9.42
C ARG A 127 -8.28 -10.29 9.87
N PRO A 128 -7.86 -9.06 9.55
CA PRO A 128 -6.60 -8.51 10.08
C PRO A 128 -6.48 -8.55 11.60
N ALA A 129 -7.61 -8.54 12.32
CA ALA A 129 -7.65 -8.66 13.78
C ALA A 129 -7.49 -10.11 14.29
N ASP A 130 -7.38 -11.10 13.41
CA ASP A 130 -7.17 -12.49 13.82
C ASP A 130 -5.82 -12.66 14.51
N ARG A 131 -5.80 -13.54 15.54
CA ARG A 131 -4.58 -13.85 16.32
C ARG A 131 -3.43 -14.39 15.46
N HIS A 132 -3.73 -14.92 14.29
CA HIS A 132 -2.75 -15.37 13.29
C HIS A 132 -1.75 -14.26 12.93
N PHE A 133 -2.17 -13.00 12.98
CA PHE A 133 -1.35 -11.83 12.63
C PHE A 133 -0.72 -11.13 13.85
N ASN A 134 -0.77 -11.72 15.03
CA ASN A 134 -0.28 -11.09 16.27
C ASN A 134 1.21 -10.72 16.22
N SER A 135 2.04 -11.46 15.48
CA SER A 135 3.45 -11.14 15.31
C SER A 135 3.65 -9.77 14.64
N LEU A 136 2.87 -9.45 13.62
CA LEU A 136 2.91 -8.15 12.95
C LEU A 136 2.43 -7.02 13.87
N TRP A 137 1.35 -7.27 14.63
CA TRP A 137 0.84 -6.28 15.58
C TRP A 137 1.81 -6.03 16.74
N ALA A 138 2.48 -7.07 17.23
CA ALA A 138 3.51 -6.95 18.25
C ALA A 138 4.70 -6.11 17.77
N LEU A 139 5.14 -6.28 16.53
CA LEU A 139 6.18 -5.45 15.92
C LEU A 139 5.75 -3.99 15.78
N CYS A 140 4.51 -3.72 15.33
CA CYS A 140 3.97 -2.37 15.27
C CYS A 140 4.02 -1.70 16.64
N GLN A 141 3.58 -2.40 17.68
CA GLN A 141 3.55 -1.90 19.05
C GLN A 141 4.97 -1.66 19.60
N ALA A 142 5.86 -2.65 19.49
CA ALA A 142 7.22 -2.57 20.01
C ALA A 142 8.03 -1.45 19.35
N ALA A 143 7.93 -1.31 18.04
CA ALA A 143 8.62 -0.29 17.27
C ALA A 143 7.90 1.08 17.26
N ARG A 144 6.68 1.17 17.79
CA ARG A 144 5.81 2.36 17.72
C ARG A 144 5.58 2.82 16.28
N VAL A 145 5.34 1.87 15.39
CA VAL A 145 5.07 2.09 13.98
C VAL A 145 3.57 1.93 13.73
N PRO A 146 2.88 2.91 13.13
CA PRO A 146 1.45 2.82 12.88
C PRO A 146 1.11 1.74 11.86
N ALA A 147 -0.01 1.07 12.09
CA ALA A 147 -0.69 0.25 11.10
C ALA A 147 -1.53 1.17 10.20
N CYS A 148 -1.22 1.16 8.91
CA CYS A 148 -1.81 2.06 7.94
C CYS A 148 -2.81 1.30 7.07
N PHE A 149 -4.08 1.35 7.42
CA PHE A 149 -5.15 0.79 6.59
C PHE A 149 -5.29 1.60 5.32
N HIS A 150 -5.15 0.95 4.18
CA HIS A 150 -5.23 1.59 2.88
C HIS A 150 -6.09 0.78 1.93
N VAL A 151 -6.91 1.48 1.14
CA VAL A 151 -7.72 0.83 0.10
C VAL A 151 -6.86 -0.04 -0.81
N ILE A 152 -7.43 -1.16 -1.22
CA ILE A 152 -6.89 -2.00 -2.28
C ILE A 152 -7.83 -1.97 -3.48
N VAL A 153 -7.30 -2.22 -4.68
CA VAL A 153 -8.07 -2.26 -5.92
C VAL A 153 -8.08 -3.70 -6.42
N ARG A 154 -9.26 -4.24 -6.66
CA ARG A 154 -9.45 -5.56 -7.25
C ARG A 154 -9.97 -5.44 -8.67
N PHE A 155 -9.45 -6.26 -9.56
CA PHE A 155 -9.86 -6.31 -10.98
C PHE A 155 -10.69 -7.55 -11.34
N ASP A 156 -10.88 -8.44 -10.40
CA ASP A 156 -11.60 -9.72 -10.58
C ASP A 156 -13.13 -9.58 -10.51
N GLY A 157 -13.64 -8.36 -10.43
CA GLY A 157 -15.09 -8.10 -10.29
C GLY A 157 -15.65 -8.48 -8.92
N SER A 158 -14.83 -8.96 -8.00
CA SER A 158 -15.27 -9.23 -6.64
C SER A 158 -15.66 -7.92 -5.96
N VAL A 159 -16.79 -7.93 -5.27
CA VAL A 159 -17.25 -6.79 -4.49
C VAL A 159 -16.22 -6.49 -3.41
N SER A 160 -15.91 -5.21 -3.23
CA SER A 160 -15.04 -4.77 -2.16
C SER A 160 -15.39 -5.48 -0.85
N PRO A 161 -14.41 -6.08 -0.16
CA PRO A 161 -14.64 -6.80 1.08
C PRO A 161 -15.11 -5.92 2.24
N PHE A 162 -15.29 -4.61 2.02
CA PHE A 162 -16.01 -3.76 2.99
C PHE A 162 -17.39 -4.32 3.34
N GLY A 163 -18.05 -5.03 2.42
CA GLY A 163 -19.26 -5.79 2.72
C GLY A 163 -19.06 -6.86 3.79
N ALA A 164 -17.90 -7.48 3.88
CA ALA A 164 -17.59 -8.49 4.90
C ALA A 164 -17.37 -7.89 6.29
N TRP A 165 -16.94 -6.65 6.40
CA TRP A 165 -16.84 -5.92 7.67
C TRP A 165 -18.21 -5.54 8.22
N HIS A 166 -19.18 -5.31 7.34
CA HIS A 166 -20.53 -4.91 7.71
C HIS A 166 -21.44 -6.08 8.13
N ALA A 167 -21.16 -7.29 7.67
CA ALA A 167 -22.00 -8.44 7.91
C ALA A 167 -22.09 -8.88 9.39
N THR A 168 -21.32 -8.30 10.29
CA THR A 168 -21.24 -8.74 11.70
C THR A 168 -21.30 -7.62 12.74
N SER A 169 -21.47 -6.37 12.34
CA SER A 169 -21.62 -5.24 13.29
C SER A 169 -22.98 -4.58 13.14
N PRO A 170 -23.81 -4.57 14.19
CA PRO A 170 -25.07 -3.81 14.21
C PRO A 170 -24.80 -2.33 14.50
N GLY A 171 -24.02 -1.65 13.65
CA GLY A 171 -23.69 -0.23 13.79
C GLY A 171 -23.69 0.50 12.45
N PRO A 172 -23.67 1.86 12.45
CA PRO A 172 -23.68 2.61 11.19
C PRO A 172 -22.48 2.23 10.34
N SER A 173 -22.77 1.81 9.11
CA SER A 173 -21.77 1.39 8.14
C SER A 173 -21.03 2.59 7.60
N PHE A 174 -19.71 2.65 7.78
CA PHE A 174 -18.85 3.52 6.99
C PHE A 174 -18.52 2.81 5.67
N SER A 175 -19.17 3.21 4.58
CA SER A 175 -18.77 2.82 3.24
C SER A 175 -17.84 3.89 2.67
N PHE A 176 -16.55 3.61 2.59
CA PHE A 176 -15.68 4.36 1.70
C PHE A 176 -15.90 3.85 0.27
N GLY A 177 -16.87 4.44 -0.41
CA GLY A 177 -17.06 4.20 -1.83
C GLY A 177 -16.01 4.94 -2.63
N LEU A 178 -15.00 4.25 -3.12
CA LEU A 178 -14.26 4.71 -4.28
C LEU A 178 -15.03 4.24 -5.52
N GLY A 179 -15.83 5.14 -6.08
CA GLY A 179 -16.32 5.04 -7.45
C GLY A 179 -17.46 4.07 -7.74
N GLY A 180 -18.33 3.84 -6.79
CA GLY A 180 -19.67 3.37 -7.08
C GLY A 180 -20.62 4.55 -6.94
N THR A 181 -21.49 4.79 -7.90
CA THR A 181 -22.62 5.69 -7.76
C THR A 181 -23.40 5.29 -6.52
N GLY A 182 -23.01 5.87 -5.39
CA GLY A 182 -23.68 5.64 -4.13
C GLY A 182 -25.03 6.31 -4.17
N GLN A 183 -26.06 5.55 -4.05
CA GLN A 183 -27.30 6.07 -3.50
C GLN A 183 -27.06 6.25 -1.99
N LEU A 184 -27.20 7.49 -1.55
CA LEU A 184 -27.41 7.86 -0.17
C LEU A 184 -28.74 7.30 0.32
#